data_55bddcb4ff9c2d818dae951ea107f99b
#
_entry.id   55bddcb4ff9c2d818dae951ea107f99b
#
_cell.length_a   1.000
_cell.length_b   1.000
_cell.length_c   1.000
_cell.angle_alpha   90.00
_cell.angle_beta   90.00
_cell.angle_gamma   90.00
#
_symmetry.space_group_name_H-M   'P 1'
#
loop_
_entity.id
_entity.type
_entity.pdbx_description
1 polymer ?
#
loop_
_entity_poly.entity_id
_entity_poly.type
_entity_poly.pdbx_seq_one_letter_code
_entity_poly.pdbx_strand_id
1 'polypeptide(L)'
;MANADLVLEGGGIKGIGLVGAAFKLMEKGYEFPRVAGTSAGSIVAAFLAAGASKEQLVEVMDKLNYSRVPDRAWPGIPVISEGESLLLKAGAYRGRYIHTFLEEELAKFGVKTFGDLIAPEDPGADPKFRKFHRYKLVVMATDVTNGRLLRLPWDYKLLGLDPDKQSVATAVRASMSIPLYFEPVKIKARGGKEVTLVDGGVLSNFPIEAFDRTDGKKPRWPTFGVKIMPELPADMKELFPTVPGGVLPPIDMLERVAATAIVGHDQTYLERPCVQRRTVEVDTSEIGIVEFDAPPEKREAVRAKGEAAAESFLASWDWESYKRAC
;
A
#
# COMPACT_ATOMS: atom_id res chain seq x y z
N MET A 1 9.76 -24.60 -3.45
CA MET A 1 9.12 -23.30 -3.31
C MET A 1 9.51 -22.45 -4.51
N ALA A 2 8.59 -21.68 -5.06
CA ALA A 2 8.83 -20.82 -6.22
C ALA A 2 8.93 -19.36 -5.77
N ASN A 3 9.88 -18.60 -6.31
CA ASN A 3 10.01 -17.17 -6.02
C ASN A 3 9.09 -16.34 -6.92
N ALA A 4 8.50 -15.30 -6.36
CA ALA A 4 7.85 -14.21 -7.08
C ALA A 4 8.07 -12.90 -6.32
N ASP A 5 8.21 -11.78 -7.03
CA ASP A 5 8.01 -10.48 -6.37
C ASP A 5 6.51 -10.21 -6.25
N LEU A 6 6.09 -9.48 -5.23
CA LEU A 6 4.69 -9.20 -5.00
C LEU A 6 4.43 -7.70 -4.92
N VAL A 7 3.43 -7.22 -5.65
CA VAL A 7 3.01 -5.82 -5.64
C VAL A 7 1.55 -5.74 -5.22
N LEU A 8 1.28 -4.93 -4.20
CA LEU A 8 0.00 -4.84 -3.52
C LEU A 8 -0.61 -3.43 -3.69
N GLU A 9 -1.82 -3.38 -4.26
CA GLU A 9 -2.55 -2.15 -4.50
C GLU A 9 -2.99 -1.47 -3.20
N GLY A 10 -3.17 -0.15 -3.24
CA GLY A 10 -3.81 0.63 -2.18
C GLY A 10 -5.33 0.51 -2.21
N GLY A 11 -6.00 0.65 -1.06
CA GLY A 11 -7.46 0.59 -1.03
C GLY A 11 -8.11 0.58 0.35
N GLY A 12 -7.49 1.15 1.37
CA GLY A 12 -8.06 1.25 2.71
C GLY A 12 -8.41 -0.11 3.29
N ILE A 13 -9.62 -0.27 3.87
CA ILE A 13 -10.05 -1.54 4.47
C ILE A 13 -10.19 -2.69 3.45
N LYS A 14 -10.36 -2.39 2.17
CA LYS A 14 -10.35 -3.39 1.08
C LYS A 14 -9.04 -4.21 1.06
N GLY A 15 -7.96 -3.71 1.68
CA GLY A 15 -6.70 -4.41 1.88
C GLY A 15 -6.81 -5.78 2.56
N ILE A 16 -7.92 -6.10 3.20
CA ILE A 16 -8.22 -7.45 3.70
C ILE A 16 -8.24 -8.49 2.57
N GLY A 17 -8.67 -8.11 1.36
CA GLY A 17 -8.60 -8.97 0.18
C GLY A 17 -7.16 -9.28 -0.24
N LEU A 18 -6.22 -8.34 -0.03
CA LEU A 18 -4.78 -8.58 -0.26
C LEU A 18 -4.23 -9.66 0.68
N VAL A 19 -4.68 -9.67 1.93
CA VAL A 19 -4.29 -10.68 2.92
C VAL A 19 -4.69 -12.08 2.45
N GLY A 20 -5.94 -12.24 2.00
CA GLY A 20 -6.44 -13.50 1.46
C GLY A 20 -5.66 -13.96 0.24
N ALA A 21 -5.40 -13.06 -0.71
CA ALA A 21 -4.63 -13.40 -1.92
C ALA A 21 -3.18 -13.79 -1.57
N ALA A 22 -2.51 -13.02 -0.71
CA ALA A 22 -1.14 -13.34 -0.25
C ALA A 22 -1.09 -14.68 0.50
N PHE A 23 -2.05 -14.93 1.39
CA PHE A 23 -2.19 -16.20 2.09
C PHE A 23 -2.24 -17.37 1.11
N LYS A 24 -3.12 -17.30 0.10
CA LYS A 24 -3.29 -18.37 -0.89
C LYS A 24 -2.04 -18.58 -1.75
N LEU A 25 -1.38 -17.51 -2.18
CA LEU A 25 -0.13 -17.60 -2.93
C LEU A 25 0.97 -18.29 -2.10
N MET A 26 1.11 -17.95 -0.81
CA MET A 26 2.05 -18.61 0.11
C MET A 26 1.67 -20.07 0.36
N GLU A 27 0.37 -20.39 0.49
CA GLU A 27 -0.12 -21.77 0.65
C GLU A 27 0.24 -22.64 -0.58
N LYS A 28 0.22 -22.05 -1.78
CA LYS A 28 0.65 -22.70 -3.03
C LYS A 28 2.17 -22.75 -3.22
N GLY A 29 2.95 -22.34 -2.22
CA GLY A 29 4.39 -22.49 -2.15
C GLY A 29 5.19 -21.35 -2.78
N TYR A 30 4.60 -20.17 -2.96
CA TYR A 30 5.34 -18.98 -3.36
C TYR A 30 6.01 -18.30 -2.17
N GLU A 31 7.26 -17.87 -2.38
CA GLU A 31 8.01 -16.99 -1.49
C GLU A 31 8.21 -15.62 -2.17
N PHE A 32 8.20 -14.55 -1.36
CA PHE A 32 8.30 -13.19 -1.86
C PHE A 32 9.62 -12.53 -1.46
N PRO A 33 10.68 -12.68 -2.28
CA PRO A 33 11.97 -12.04 -2.00
C PRO A 33 11.88 -10.52 -1.90
N ARG A 34 10.95 -9.90 -2.66
CA ARG A 34 10.71 -8.46 -2.64
C ARG A 34 9.20 -8.21 -2.69
N VAL A 35 8.77 -7.23 -1.92
CA VAL A 35 7.36 -6.82 -1.85
C VAL A 35 7.25 -5.31 -2.00
N ALA A 36 6.32 -4.84 -2.81
CA ALA A 36 5.97 -3.43 -2.90
C ALA A 36 4.51 -3.21 -2.57
N GLY A 37 4.18 -2.04 -2.04
CA GLY A 37 2.79 -1.72 -1.74
C GLY A 37 2.53 -0.23 -1.59
N THR A 38 1.27 0.13 -1.80
CA THR A 38 0.74 1.47 -1.60
C THR A 38 -0.36 1.42 -0.54
N SER A 39 -0.45 2.44 0.33
CA SER A 39 -1.53 2.55 1.32
C SER A 39 -1.75 1.23 2.11
N ALA A 40 -2.94 0.68 2.12
CA ALA A 40 -3.23 -0.62 2.74
C ALA A 40 -2.31 -1.74 2.26
N GLY A 41 -1.96 -1.76 0.96
CA GLY A 41 -1.01 -2.71 0.40
C GLY A 41 0.38 -2.59 1.03
N SER A 42 0.79 -1.40 1.46
CA SER A 42 2.07 -1.20 2.14
C SER A 42 2.11 -1.82 3.54
N ILE A 43 0.96 -1.93 4.22
CA ILE A 43 0.86 -2.63 5.51
C ILE A 43 1.14 -4.11 5.31
N VAL A 44 0.42 -4.75 4.40
CA VAL A 44 0.58 -6.17 4.09
C VAL A 44 2.00 -6.45 3.61
N ALA A 45 2.53 -5.59 2.70
CA ALA A 45 3.89 -5.68 2.20
C ALA A 45 4.95 -5.62 3.30
N ALA A 46 4.77 -4.76 4.31
CA ALA A 46 5.71 -4.62 5.41
C ALA A 46 5.83 -5.90 6.25
N PHE A 47 4.71 -6.57 6.56
CA PHE A 47 4.72 -7.83 7.30
C PHE A 47 5.27 -8.99 6.47
N LEU A 48 4.96 -9.06 5.18
CA LEU A 48 5.55 -10.06 4.29
C LEU A 48 7.06 -9.88 4.17
N ALA A 49 7.54 -8.65 4.00
CA ALA A 49 8.96 -8.34 3.97
C ALA A 49 9.67 -8.63 5.30
N ALA A 50 8.97 -8.47 6.43
CA ALA A 50 9.45 -8.85 7.76
C ALA A 50 9.52 -10.37 7.97
N GLY A 51 9.03 -11.18 7.03
CA GLY A 51 9.08 -12.63 7.09
C GLY A 51 7.91 -13.28 7.83
N ALA A 52 6.77 -12.58 7.94
CA ALA A 52 5.57 -13.16 8.53
C ALA A 52 5.13 -14.40 7.73
N SER A 53 4.83 -15.50 8.44
CA SER A 53 4.16 -16.65 7.85
C SER A 53 2.74 -16.27 7.42
N LYS A 54 2.10 -17.12 6.61
CA LYS A 54 0.72 -16.84 6.18
C LYS A 54 -0.25 -16.77 7.37
N GLU A 55 -0.04 -17.60 8.41
CA GLU A 55 -0.83 -17.58 9.64
C GLU A 55 -0.56 -16.31 10.45
N GLN A 56 0.72 -15.92 10.60
CA GLN A 56 1.11 -14.70 11.30
C GLN A 56 0.58 -13.45 10.61
N LEU A 57 0.56 -13.43 9.26
CA LEU A 57 -0.02 -12.33 8.51
C LEU A 57 -1.51 -12.13 8.84
N VAL A 58 -2.28 -13.23 8.82
CA VAL A 58 -3.71 -13.19 9.19
C VAL A 58 -3.86 -12.75 10.64
N GLU A 59 -3.11 -13.35 11.57
CA GLU A 59 -3.17 -13.01 12.99
C GLU A 59 -2.90 -11.52 13.26
N VAL A 60 -1.88 -10.95 12.63
CA VAL A 60 -1.56 -9.52 12.80
C VAL A 60 -2.69 -8.65 12.26
N MET A 61 -3.24 -8.99 11.10
CA MET A 61 -4.31 -8.19 10.50
C MET A 61 -5.63 -8.33 11.27
N ASP A 62 -5.89 -9.47 11.90
CA ASP A 62 -7.06 -9.67 12.79
C ASP A 62 -6.91 -8.91 14.12
N LYS A 63 -5.68 -8.69 14.60
CA LYS A 63 -5.40 -7.82 15.77
C LYS A 63 -5.63 -6.34 15.49
N LEU A 64 -5.59 -5.92 14.23
CA LEU A 64 -5.83 -4.53 13.88
C LEU A 64 -7.28 -4.16 14.17
N ASN A 65 -7.46 -3.27 15.12
CA ASN A 65 -8.78 -2.71 15.40
C ASN A 65 -9.11 -1.63 14.35
N TYR A 66 -9.77 -2.04 13.29
CA TYR A 66 -10.08 -1.17 12.14
C TYR A 66 -10.87 0.07 12.55
N SER A 67 -11.82 -0.04 13.50
CA SER A 67 -12.63 1.10 13.95
C SER A 67 -11.81 2.18 14.70
N ARG A 68 -10.58 1.85 15.14
CA ARG A 68 -9.65 2.81 15.74
C ARG A 68 -8.69 3.44 14.73
N VAL A 69 -8.66 2.96 13.49
CA VAL A 69 -7.78 3.50 12.44
C VAL A 69 -8.10 4.98 12.18
N PRO A 70 -9.38 5.42 12.09
CA PRO A 70 -9.73 6.83 12.10
C PRO A 70 -9.65 7.41 13.53
N ASP A 71 -8.45 7.67 14.02
CA ASP A 71 -8.21 8.21 15.35
C ASP A 71 -8.39 9.74 15.37
N ARG A 72 -9.35 10.22 16.16
CA ARG A 72 -9.71 11.65 16.26
C ARG A 72 -8.68 12.46 17.04
N ALA A 73 -8.58 13.74 16.66
CA ALA A 73 -7.66 14.69 17.31
C ALA A 73 -8.04 14.99 18.77
N TRP A 74 -9.33 14.90 19.13
CA TRP A 74 -9.84 15.19 20.46
C TRP A 74 -11.06 14.30 20.76
N PRO A 75 -11.21 13.78 22.02
CA PRO A 75 -12.45 13.13 22.46
C PRO A 75 -13.49 14.22 22.74
N GLY A 76 -14.14 14.75 21.74
CA GLY A 76 -15.10 15.83 21.81
C GLY A 76 -16.17 15.75 20.72
N ILE A 77 -16.96 16.80 20.56
CA ILE A 77 -18.06 16.86 19.61
C ILE A 77 -17.50 16.57 18.20
N PRO A 78 -17.91 15.47 17.54
CA PRO A 78 -17.26 14.95 16.33
C PRO A 78 -17.08 16.00 15.23
N VAL A 79 -18.10 16.78 14.95
CA VAL A 79 -18.15 17.75 13.83
C VAL A 79 -17.17 18.92 14.02
N ILE A 80 -16.93 19.36 15.27
CA ILE A 80 -16.05 20.51 15.52
C ILE A 80 -14.58 20.10 15.44
N SER A 81 -14.22 18.92 15.99
CA SER A 81 -12.83 18.44 16.00
C SER A 81 -12.34 18.03 14.63
N GLU A 82 -13.19 17.45 13.80
CA GLU A 82 -12.86 17.04 12.43
C GLU A 82 -12.71 18.26 11.50
N GLY A 83 -13.63 19.24 11.59
CA GLY A 83 -13.58 20.47 10.81
C GLY A 83 -12.37 21.35 11.15
N GLU A 84 -12.05 21.50 12.44
CA GLU A 84 -10.86 22.25 12.88
C GLU A 84 -9.56 21.55 12.45
N SER A 85 -9.49 20.22 12.58
CA SER A 85 -8.32 19.44 12.15
C SER A 85 -8.14 19.49 10.64
N LEU A 86 -9.21 19.42 9.86
CA LEU A 86 -9.18 19.54 8.41
C LEU A 86 -8.64 20.91 7.95
N LEU A 87 -9.10 21.99 8.57
CA LEU A 87 -8.68 23.35 8.22
C LEU A 87 -7.25 23.67 8.66
N LEU A 88 -6.83 23.18 9.84
CA LEU A 88 -5.54 23.52 10.42
C LEU A 88 -4.42 22.55 10.06
N LYS A 89 -4.73 21.28 9.79
CA LYS A 89 -3.74 20.21 9.65
C LYS A 89 -3.85 19.39 8.35
N ALA A 90 -4.78 19.77 7.47
CA ALA A 90 -5.04 19.10 6.19
C ALA A 90 -5.42 17.61 6.29
N GLY A 91 -6.04 17.19 7.44
CA GLY A 91 -6.53 15.83 7.63
C GLY A 91 -7.44 15.73 8.85
N ALA A 92 -8.54 14.96 8.75
CA ALA A 92 -9.54 14.78 9.80
C ALA A 92 -9.02 13.89 10.94
N TYR A 93 -8.17 12.91 10.62
CA TYR A 93 -7.66 11.89 11.55
C TYR A 93 -6.14 11.90 11.64
N ARG A 94 -5.61 11.63 12.85
CA ARG A 94 -4.16 11.72 13.12
C ARG A 94 -3.35 10.52 12.58
N GLY A 95 -3.97 9.32 12.53
CA GLY A 95 -3.30 8.09 12.16
C GLY A 95 -2.20 7.65 13.13
N ARG A 96 -2.29 8.06 14.40
CA ARG A 96 -1.33 7.65 15.44
C ARG A 96 -1.51 6.20 15.85
N TYR A 97 -2.78 5.77 15.95
CA TYR A 97 -3.10 4.40 16.31
C TYR A 97 -2.43 3.42 15.35
N ILE A 98 -2.61 3.61 14.06
CA ILE A 98 -2.01 2.71 13.07
C ILE A 98 -0.47 2.80 13.04
N HIS A 99 0.09 3.98 13.26
CA HIS A 99 1.54 4.14 13.36
C HIS A 99 2.11 3.34 14.55
N THR A 100 1.52 3.50 15.75
CA THR A 100 1.93 2.75 16.94
C THR A 100 1.75 1.25 16.76
N PHE A 101 0.62 0.82 16.20
CA PHE A 101 0.37 -0.59 15.89
C PHE A 101 1.46 -1.16 14.98
N LEU A 102 1.84 -0.45 13.93
CA LEU A 102 2.89 -0.89 13.01
C LEU A 102 4.26 -0.97 13.71
N GLU A 103 4.61 0.00 14.56
CA GLU A 103 5.85 -0.03 15.31
C GLU A 103 5.91 -1.25 16.25
N GLU A 104 4.83 -1.50 16.99
CA GLU A 104 4.74 -2.59 17.96
C GLU A 104 4.75 -3.98 17.28
N GLU A 105 3.95 -4.15 16.23
CA GLU A 105 3.84 -5.46 15.56
C GLU A 105 5.10 -5.77 14.73
N LEU A 106 5.65 -4.80 13.97
CA LEU A 106 6.90 -5.02 13.23
C LEU A 106 8.10 -5.29 14.15
N ALA A 107 8.13 -4.67 15.34
CA ALA A 107 9.18 -4.94 16.33
C ALA A 107 9.22 -6.41 16.79
N LYS A 108 8.08 -7.12 16.79
CA LYS A 108 8.03 -8.56 17.10
C LYS A 108 8.74 -9.42 16.07
N PHE A 109 8.87 -8.91 14.83
CA PHE A 109 9.65 -9.52 13.75
C PHE A 109 11.09 -8.98 13.70
N GLY A 110 11.51 -8.16 14.68
CA GLY A 110 12.84 -7.55 14.70
C GLY A 110 13.02 -6.40 13.72
N VAL A 111 11.93 -5.85 13.18
CA VAL A 111 11.96 -4.80 12.16
C VAL A 111 11.58 -3.45 12.75
N LYS A 112 12.45 -2.45 12.56
CA LYS A 112 12.22 -1.04 12.90
C LYS A 112 12.52 -0.14 11.70
N THR A 113 13.63 -0.40 11.03
CA THR A 113 14.15 0.42 9.93
C THR A 113 14.26 -0.39 8.64
N PHE A 114 14.43 0.27 7.52
CA PHE A 114 14.69 -0.44 6.27
C PHE A 114 16.03 -1.17 6.26
N GLY A 115 16.98 -0.81 7.13
CA GLY A 115 18.21 -1.56 7.35
C GLY A 115 17.98 -2.97 7.88
N ASP A 116 16.87 -3.22 8.56
CA ASP A 116 16.48 -4.54 9.04
C ASP A 116 15.85 -5.42 7.93
N LEU A 117 15.49 -4.81 6.80
CA LEU A 117 14.85 -5.45 5.64
C LEU A 117 15.78 -5.55 4.42
N ILE A 118 17.06 -5.75 4.64
CA ILE A 118 18.03 -5.97 3.57
C ILE A 118 17.84 -7.39 3.01
N ALA A 119 17.65 -7.47 1.69
CA ALA A 119 17.61 -8.75 0.99
C ALA A 119 19.02 -9.35 0.93
N PRO A 120 19.18 -10.68 0.95
CA PRO A 120 20.46 -11.31 0.66
C PRO A 120 21.01 -10.83 -0.68
N GLU A 121 22.34 -10.63 -0.77
CA GLU A 121 22.96 -10.24 -2.02
C GLU A 121 22.67 -11.28 -3.10
N ASP A 122 22.29 -10.77 -4.27
CA ASP A 122 22.16 -11.59 -5.47
C ASP A 122 23.43 -11.46 -6.30
N PRO A 123 24.32 -12.48 -6.33
CA PRO A 123 25.54 -12.44 -7.10
C PRO A 123 25.31 -12.28 -8.60
N GLY A 124 24.13 -12.69 -9.10
CA GLY A 124 23.74 -12.58 -10.51
C GLY A 124 23.09 -11.25 -10.88
N ALA A 125 22.82 -10.36 -9.91
CA ALA A 125 22.22 -9.07 -10.21
C ALA A 125 23.24 -8.11 -10.85
N ASP A 126 22.81 -7.43 -11.91
CA ASP A 126 23.58 -6.33 -12.49
C ASP A 126 23.89 -5.29 -11.39
N PRO A 127 25.15 -4.81 -11.27
CA PRO A 127 25.54 -3.80 -10.28
C PRO A 127 24.67 -2.55 -10.31
N LYS A 128 24.16 -2.15 -11.48
CA LYS A 128 23.21 -1.03 -11.63
C LYS A 128 21.87 -1.31 -10.93
N PHE A 129 21.45 -2.57 -10.87
CA PHE A 129 20.20 -2.98 -10.20
C PHE A 129 20.39 -3.31 -8.73
N ARG A 130 21.59 -3.59 -8.24
CA ARG A 130 21.85 -3.90 -6.82
C ARG A 130 21.30 -2.84 -5.88
N LYS A 131 21.29 -1.59 -6.31
CA LYS A 131 20.73 -0.47 -5.55
C LYS A 131 19.22 -0.66 -5.28
N PHE A 132 18.47 -1.14 -6.26
CA PHE A 132 17.02 -1.35 -6.16
C PHE A 132 16.67 -2.72 -5.57
N HIS A 133 17.56 -3.70 -5.74
CA HIS A 133 17.36 -5.07 -5.23
C HIS A 133 17.78 -5.26 -3.77
N ARG A 134 18.34 -4.23 -3.13
CA ARG A 134 18.91 -4.33 -1.79
C ARG A 134 17.84 -4.51 -0.71
N TYR A 135 16.64 -3.97 -0.88
CA TYR A 135 15.59 -3.98 0.13
C TYR A 135 14.49 -4.94 -0.25
N LYS A 136 13.99 -5.67 0.77
CA LYS A 136 12.83 -6.55 0.63
C LYS A 136 11.52 -5.79 0.45
N LEU A 137 11.44 -4.54 0.98
CA LEU A 137 10.24 -3.73 1.00
C LEU A 137 10.41 -2.45 0.18
N VAL A 138 9.38 -2.14 -0.62
CA VAL A 138 9.21 -0.84 -1.26
C VAL A 138 7.83 -0.29 -0.93
N VAL A 139 7.80 0.95 -0.44
CA VAL A 139 6.55 1.65 -0.05
C VAL A 139 6.40 2.91 -0.90
N MET A 140 5.25 3.07 -1.52
CA MET A 140 4.95 4.28 -2.30
C MET A 140 4.45 5.39 -1.42
N ALA A 141 4.97 6.60 -1.60
CA ALA A 141 4.49 7.81 -0.96
C ALA A 141 4.55 9.00 -1.93
N THR A 142 3.67 9.96 -1.78
CA THR A 142 3.67 11.18 -2.62
C THR A 142 4.27 12.35 -1.84
N ASP A 143 5.35 12.93 -2.34
CA ASP A 143 5.98 14.15 -1.84
C ASP A 143 5.26 15.36 -2.47
N VAL A 144 4.28 15.92 -1.76
CA VAL A 144 3.52 17.09 -2.22
C VAL A 144 4.30 18.40 -2.10
N THR A 145 5.41 18.41 -1.36
CA THR A 145 6.30 19.58 -1.28
C THR A 145 7.08 19.80 -2.57
N ASN A 146 7.47 18.70 -3.23
CA ASN A 146 8.28 18.75 -4.45
C ASN A 146 7.55 18.18 -5.67
N GLY A 147 6.27 17.74 -5.54
CA GLY A 147 5.43 17.26 -6.64
C GLY A 147 5.94 15.96 -7.28
N ARG A 148 6.27 14.95 -6.49
CA ARG A 148 6.86 13.71 -7.02
C ARG A 148 6.45 12.46 -6.24
N LEU A 149 6.48 11.31 -6.92
CA LEU A 149 6.40 9.99 -6.30
C LEU A 149 7.72 9.66 -5.61
N LEU A 150 7.64 9.08 -4.42
CA LEU A 150 8.78 8.49 -3.71
C LEU A 150 8.56 6.98 -3.56
N ARG A 151 9.55 6.21 -3.95
CA ARG A 151 9.65 4.76 -3.73
C ARG A 151 10.57 4.55 -2.53
N LEU A 152 9.98 4.43 -1.35
CA LEU A 152 10.75 4.28 -0.13
C LEU A 152 11.16 2.81 0.07
N PRO A 153 12.43 2.51 0.39
CA PRO A 153 13.46 3.43 0.87
C PRO A 153 14.36 4.03 -0.23
N TRP A 154 14.23 3.62 -1.49
CA TRP A 154 15.16 3.98 -2.56
C TRP A 154 15.35 5.50 -2.70
N ASP A 155 14.25 6.24 -2.62
CA ASP A 155 14.21 7.68 -2.90
C ASP A 155 14.47 8.56 -1.66
N TYR A 156 14.72 7.99 -0.46
CA TYR A 156 15.21 8.78 0.69
C TYR A 156 16.51 9.53 0.39
N LYS A 157 17.32 8.99 -0.53
CA LYS A 157 18.54 9.68 -0.99
C LYS A 157 18.26 11.01 -1.67
N LEU A 158 17.10 11.17 -2.32
CA LEU A 158 16.66 12.45 -2.89
C LEU A 158 16.38 13.51 -1.81
N LEU A 159 16.15 13.07 -0.59
CA LEU A 159 15.96 13.90 0.59
C LEU A 159 17.27 14.07 1.41
N GLY A 160 18.38 13.48 0.93
CA GLY A 160 19.66 13.47 1.60
C GLY A 160 19.68 12.62 2.88
N LEU A 161 18.75 11.68 3.00
CA LEU A 161 18.64 10.79 4.15
C LEU A 161 19.26 9.42 3.85
N ASP A 162 19.80 8.78 4.90
CA ASP A 162 20.29 7.41 4.84
C ASP A 162 19.09 6.46 4.86
N PRO A 163 18.83 5.68 3.78
CA PRO A 163 17.69 4.79 3.70
C PRO A 163 17.66 3.73 4.81
N ASP A 164 18.84 3.21 5.21
CA ASP A 164 18.93 2.12 6.20
C ASP A 164 18.44 2.55 7.59
N LYS A 165 18.47 3.86 7.87
CA LYS A 165 18.07 4.42 9.18
C LYS A 165 16.61 4.88 9.23
N GLN A 166 15.89 4.80 8.12
CA GLN A 166 14.51 5.30 8.08
C GLN A 166 13.53 4.25 8.61
N SER A 167 12.55 4.73 9.40
CA SER A 167 11.51 3.89 10.00
C SER A 167 10.58 3.31 8.93
N VAL A 168 10.37 1.99 8.98
CA VAL A 168 9.38 1.29 8.14
C VAL A 168 7.98 1.74 8.51
N ALA A 169 7.63 1.79 9.79
CA ALA A 169 6.30 2.21 10.26
C ALA A 169 5.96 3.64 9.80
N THR A 170 6.94 4.56 9.86
CA THR A 170 6.74 5.94 9.37
C THR A 170 6.52 5.99 7.85
N ALA A 171 7.24 5.18 7.07
CA ALA A 171 7.04 5.10 5.62
C ALA A 171 5.65 4.55 5.27
N VAL A 172 5.23 3.46 5.93
CA VAL A 172 3.89 2.88 5.76
C VAL A 172 2.81 3.89 6.18
N ARG A 173 3.01 4.58 7.32
CA ARG A 173 2.08 5.63 7.77
C ARG A 173 1.98 6.79 6.75
N ALA A 174 3.10 7.18 6.13
CA ALA A 174 3.08 8.19 5.07
C ALA A 174 2.30 7.70 3.85
N SER A 175 2.52 6.44 3.45
CA SER A 175 1.81 5.79 2.35
C SER A 175 0.31 5.69 2.54
N MET A 176 -0.16 5.70 3.78
CA MET A 176 -1.59 5.64 4.16
C MET A 176 -2.22 7.01 4.37
N SER A 177 -1.47 8.10 4.20
CA SER A 177 -1.97 9.46 4.47
C SER A 177 -2.87 9.93 3.35
N ILE A 178 -4.07 9.33 3.22
CA ILE A 178 -5.09 9.75 2.26
C ILE A 178 -5.37 11.24 2.49
N PRO A 179 -5.19 12.10 1.46
CA PRO A 179 -5.42 13.52 1.60
C PRO A 179 -6.82 13.85 2.15
N LEU A 180 -6.90 14.82 3.04
CA LEU A 180 -8.10 15.28 3.74
C LEU A 180 -8.63 14.28 4.79
N TYR A 181 -8.35 12.99 4.65
CA TYR A 181 -8.76 11.97 5.62
C TYR A 181 -7.74 11.83 6.77
N PHE A 182 -6.46 11.60 6.44
CA PHE A 182 -5.41 11.54 7.46
C PHE A 182 -4.49 12.77 7.40
N GLU A 183 -4.01 13.21 8.58
CA GLU A 183 -2.92 14.18 8.68
C GLU A 183 -1.71 13.69 7.86
N PRO A 184 -1.10 14.52 6.99
CA PRO A 184 0.09 14.15 6.23
C PRO A 184 1.27 13.90 7.16
N VAL A 185 2.22 13.07 6.72
CA VAL A 185 3.47 12.84 7.43
C VAL A 185 4.51 13.87 7.00
N LYS A 186 5.13 14.52 7.98
CA LYS A 186 6.20 15.49 7.75
C LYS A 186 7.53 14.88 8.12
N ILE A 187 8.49 14.94 7.22
CA ILE A 187 9.86 14.50 7.44
C ILE A 187 10.85 15.64 7.20
N LYS A 188 11.96 15.63 7.95
CA LYS A 188 13.03 16.61 7.75
C LYS A 188 14.07 16.05 6.79
N ALA A 189 14.17 16.64 5.61
CA ALA A 189 15.25 16.38 4.68
C ALA A 189 16.60 16.93 5.20
N ARG A 190 17.69 16.50 4.60
CA ARG A 190 19.02 17.04 4.90
C ARG A 190 19.02 18.56 4.70
N GLY A 191 19.57 19.28 5.66
CA GLY A 191 19.52 20.75 5.65
C GLY A 191 18.30 21.35 6.35
N GLY A 192 17.42 20.52 6.96
CA GLY A 192 16.32 20.95 7.81
C GLY A 192 15.04 21.34 7.06
N LYS A 193 15.00 21.23 5.71
CA LYS A 193 13.77 21.45 4.92
C LYS A 193 12.72 20.42 5.30
N GLU A 194 11.54 20.87 5.69
CA GLU A 194 10.38 20.00 5.91
C GLU A 194 9.78 19.55 4.57
N VAL A 195 9.53 18.25 4.46
CA VAL A 195 8.87 17.61 3.29
C VAL A 195 7.60 16.96 3.78
N THR A 196 6.50 17.25 3.09
CA THR A 196 5.16 16.75 3.40
C THR A 196 4.83 15.57 2.50
N LEU A 197 4.54 14.42 3.12
CA LEU A 197 4.20 13.18 2.44
C LEU A 197 2.72 12.86 2.65
N VAL A 198 2.08 12.45 1.57
CA VAL A 198 0.71 11.92 1.57
C VAL A 198 0.68 10.54 0.92
N ASP A 199 -0.51 9.94 0.84
CA ASP A 199 -0.73 8.61 0.27
C ASP A 199 -0.06 8.44 -1.10
N GLY A 200 0.60 7.30 -1.27
CA GLY A 200 1.26 6.96 -2.53
C GLY A 200 0.28 6.85 -3.68
N GLY A 201 -0.96 6.47 -3.41
CA GLY A 201 -2.02 6.31 -4.40
C GLY A 201 -2.36 7.58 -5.18
N VAL A 202 -2.02 8.75 -4.65
CA VAL A 202 -2.17 10.03 -5.39
C VAL A 202 -1.37 10.04 -6.70
N LEU A 203 -0.19 9.38 -6.74
CA LEU A 203 0.65 9.31 -7.95
C LEU A 203 0.89 7.88 -8.46
N SER A 204 0.72 6.83 -7.63
CA SER A 204 0.82 5.43 -8.04
C SER A 204 0.17 4.54 -6.99
N ASN A 205 -1.04 4.05 -7.29
CA ASN A 205 -1.79 3.17 -6.40
C ASN A 205 -1.42 1.70 -6.57
N PHE A 206 -1.03 1.30 -7.78
CA PHE A 206 -0.65 -0.07 -8.13
C PHE A 206 0.69 -0.10 -8.87
N PRO A 207 1.84 -0.04 -8.15
CA PRO A 207 3.17 0.08 -8.75
C PRO A 207 3.68 -1.25 -9.33
N ILE A 208 2.91 -1.90 -10.20
CA ILE A 208 3.18 -3.26 -10.73
C ILE A 208 4.55 -3.40 -11.42
N GLU A 209 5.08 -2.30 -11.94
CA GLU A 209 6.37 -2.26 -12.63
C GLU A 209 7.56 -2.00 -11.68
N ALA A 210 7.31 -1.90 -10.35
CA ALA A 210 8.35 -1.52 -9.37
C ALA A 210 9.60 -2.42 -9.42
N PHE A 211 9.43 -3.69 -9.76
CA PHE A 211 10.51 -4.68 -9.83
C PHE A 211 10.87 -5.11 -11.24
N ASP A 212 10.26 -4.51 -12.25
CA ASP A 212 10.53 -4.85 -13.64
C ASP A 212 11.95 -4.46 -14.04
N ARG A 213 12.54 -5.28 -14.88
CA ARG A 213 13.91 -5.05 -15.37
C ARG A 213 13.91 -3.99 -16.46
N THR A 214 14.79 -3.00 -16.29
CA THR A 214 14.99 -1.92 -17.28
C THR A 214 16.23 -2.12 -18.16
N ASP A 215 16.92 -3.27 -18.01
CA ASP A 215 18.17 -3.60 -18.74
C ASP A 215 17.95 -4.50 -19.96
N GLY A 216 16.68 -4.77 -20.31
CA GLY A 216 16.31 -5.63 -21.45
C GLY A 216 16.52 -7.13 -21.22
N LYS A 217 16.97 -7.56 -20.03
CA LYS A 217 17.10 -8.98 -19.69
C LYS A 217 15.78 -9.51 -19.17
N LYS A 218 15.55 -10.83 -19.36
CA LYS A 218 14.38 -11.51 -18.78
C LYS A 218 14.44 -11.51 -17.26
N PRO A 219 13.28 -11.37 -16.58
CA PRO A 219 13.21 -11.46 -15.12
C PRO A 219 13.56 -12.88 -14.66
N ARG A 220 14.13 -13.01 -13.46
CA ARG A 220 14.52 -14.31 -12.87
C ARG A 220 13.31 -15.11 -12.40
N TRP A 221 12.32 -14.41 -11.89
CA TRP A 221 11.02 -14.91 -11.44
C TRP A 221 9.94 -13.89 -11.77
N PRO A 222 8.66 -14.26 -11.72
CA PRO A 222 7.58 -13.34 -12.01
C PRO A 222 7.46 -12.25 -10.94
N THR A 223 6.86 -11.12 -11.33
CA THR A 223 6.26 -10.15 -10.41
C THR A 223 4.76 -10.34 -10.48
N PHE A 224 4.14 -10.72 -9.37
CA PHE A 224 2.69 -10.79 -9.24
C PHE A 224 2.14 -9.49 -8.70
N GLY A 225 1.02 -9.04 -9.22
CA GLY A 225 0.23 -7.96 -8.66
C GLY A 225 -1.04 -8.48 -8.00
N VAL A 226 -1.48 -7.84 -6.92
CA VAL A 226 -2.82 -8.06 -6.38
C VAL A 226 -3.57 -6.74 -6.39
N LYS A 227 -4.66 -6.70 -7.15
CA LYS A 227 -5.53 -5.55 -7.35
C LYS A 227 -6.84 -5.76 -6.60
N ILE A 228 -7.28 -4.73 -5.87
CA ILE A 228 -8.49 -4.76 -5.03
C ILE A 228 -9.44 -3.61 -5.30
N MET A 229 -9.01 -2.60 -6.07
CA MET A 229 -9.89 -1.51 -6.43
C MET A 229 -10.69 -1.89 -7.66
N PRO A 230 -12.04 -1.83 -7.58
CA PRO A 230 -12.88 -1.96 -8.76
C PRO A 230 -12.57 -0.81 -9.73
N GLU A 231 -13.03 -0.93 -10.96
CA GLU A 231 -13.17 0.22 -11.85
C GLU A 231 -13.93 1.35 -11.13
N LEU A 232 -13.67 2.60 -11.55
CA LEU A 232 -14.23 3.79 -10.90
C LEU A 232 -15.68 3.56 -10.43
N PRO A 233 -16.01 3.75 -9.14
CA PRO A 233 -17.37 3.60 -8.67
C PRO A 233 -18.26 4.60 -9.39
N ALA A 234 -19.48 4.20 -9.69
CA ALA A 234 -20.47 5.05 -10.38
C ALA A 234 -20.78 6.34 -9.60
N ASP A 235 -20.59 6.33 -8.28
CA ASP A 235 -20.69 7.53 -7.42
C ASP A 235 -19.43 7.67 -6.53
N MET A 236 -18.65 8.70 -6.78
CA MET A 236 -17.45 9.04 -5.99
C MET A 236 -17.77 9.39 -4.53
N LYS A 237 -19.01 9.72 -4.19
CA LYS A 237 -19.46 9.99 -2.80
C LYS A 237 -19.39 8.76 -1.91
N GLU A 238 -19.38 7.57 -2.49
CA GLU A 238 -19.23 6.31 -1.75
C GLU A 238 -17.79 6.09 -1.25
N LEU A 239 -16.81 6.77 -1.85
CA LEU A 239 -15.40 6.64 -1.46
C LEU A 239 -15.08 7.37 -0.16
N PHE A 240 -15.74 8.50 0.07
CA PHE A 240 -15.56 9.33 1.26
C PHE A 240 -16.91 9.70 1.84
N PRO A 241 -17.24 9.27 3.06
CA PRO A 241 -18.48 9.67 3.69
C PRO A 241 -18.49 11.19 3.86
N THR A 242 -19.53 11.84 3.34
CA THR A 242 -19.74 13.28 3.51
C THR A 242 -19.81 13.62 4.99
N VAL A 243 -19.02 14.60 5.44
CA VAL A 243 -19.12 15.14 6.79
C VAL A 243 -20.56 15.62 7.01
N PRO A 244 -21.27 15.13 8.05
CA PRO A 244 -22.62 15.58 8.32
C PRO A 244 -22.65 17.10 8.55
N GLY A 245 -23.37 17.84 7.71
CA GLY A 245 -23.46 19.30 7.80
C GLY A 245 -23.15 20.07 6.51
N GLY A 246 -22.84 19.35 5.43
CA GLY A 246 -22.50 19.93 4.13
C GLY A 246 -21.07 20.46 4.09
N VAL A 247 -20.24 19.82 3.28
CA VAL A 247 -18.88 20.29 3.00
C VAL A 247 -18.96 21.53 2.15
N LEU A 248 -18.16 22.55 2.44
CA LEU A 248 -18.05 23.72 1.58
C LEU A 248 -17.69 23.30 0.15
N PRO A 249 -18.32 23.83 -0.91
CA PRO A 249 -18.10 23.39 -2.29
C PRO A 249 -16.62 23.22 -2.73
N PRO A 250 -15.67 24.07 -2.28
CA PRO A 250 -14.26 23.87 -2.57
C PRO A 250 -13.65 22.58 -1.99
N ILE A 251 -14.11 22.14 -0.83
CA ILE A 251 -13.61 20.93 -0.16
C ILE A 251 -14.15 19.69 -0.86
N ASP A 252 -15.43 19.65 -1.25
CA ASP A 252 -16.02 18.58 -2.06
C ASP A 252 -15.24 18.36 -3.37
N MET A 253 -14.85 19.44 -4.05
CA MET A 253 -14.03 19.33 -5.26
C MET A 253 -12.65 18.76 -4.98
N LEU A 254 -11.98 19.17 -3.89
CA LEU A 254 -10.67 18.64 -3.51
C LEU A 254 -10.73 17.14 -3.13
N GLU A 255 -11.79 16.73 -2.44
CA GLU A 255 -12.04 15.31 -2.13
C GLU A 255 -12.19 14.49 -3.43
N ARG A 256 -12.97 14.98 -4.38
CA ARG A 256 -13.15 14.33 -5.70
C ARG A 256 -11.85 14.24 -6.47
N VAL A 257 -11.04 15.32 -6.48
CA VAL A 257 -9.73 15.31 -7.15
C VAL A 257 -8.79 14.31 -6.49
N ALA A 258 -8.72 14.26 -5.15
CA ALA A 258 -7.88 13.31 -4.44
C ALA A 258 -8.31 11.85 -4.71
N ALA A 259 -9.62 11.58 -4.65
CA ALA A 259 -10.19 10.27 -4.95
C ALA A 259 -9.93 9.86 -6.40
N THR A 260 -10.13 10.76 -7.36
CA THR A 260 -9.86 10.51 -8.78
C THR A 260 -8.39 10.20 -9.01
N ALA A 261 -7.48 10.93 -8.34
CA ALA A 261 -6.04 10.67 -8.45
C ALA A 261 -5.70 9.25 -7.96
N ILE A 262 -6.27 8.83 -6.82
CA ILE A 262 -5.99 7.51 -6.23
C ILE A 262 -6.53 6.36 -7.10
N VAL A 263 -7.71 6.50 -7.70
CA VAL A 263 -8.36 5.44 -8.46
C VAL A 263 -8.00 5.45 -9.94
N GLY A 264 -7.83 6.64 -10.52
CA GLY A 264 -7.70 6.80 -11.97
C GLY A 264 -6.27 6.70 -12.53
N HIS A 265 -5.24 6.82 -11.69
CA HIS A 265 -3.86 7.00 -12.18
C HIS A 265 -3.30 5.78 -12.92
N ASP A 266 -3.57 4.58 -12.45
CA ASP A 266 -2.94 3.36 -12.98
C ASP A 266 -3.73 2.69 -14.13
N GLN A 267 -4.88 3.24 -14.55
CA GLN A 267 -5.75 2.62 -15.57
C GLN A 267 -5.02 2.32 -16.89
N THR A 268 -4.17 3.23 -17.36
CA THR A 268 -3.41 3.06 -18.60
C THR A 268 -2.40 1.92 -18.56
N TYR A 269 -1.95 1.51 -17.37
CA TYR A 269 -1.08 0.36 -17.19
C TYR A 269 -1.85 -0.95 -17.12
N LEU A 270 -3.03 -0.92 -16.50
CA LEU A 270 -3.87 -2.11 -16.27
C LEU A 270 -4.38 -2.72 -17.58
N GLU A 271 -4.55 -1.91 -18.62
CA GLU A 271 -4.97 -2.37 -19.95
C GLU A 271 -3.87 -3.14 -20.70
N ARG A 272 -2.60 -3.09 -20.25
CA ARG A 272 -1.52 -3.81 -20.90
C ARG A 272 -1.65 -5.32 -20.70
N PRO A 273 -1.68 -6.14 -21.77
CA PRO A 273 -1.88 -7.60 -21.66
C PRO A 273 -0.87 -8.28 -20.72
N CYS A 274 0.37 -7.82 -20.67
CA CYS A 274 1.40 -8.39 -19.80
C CYS A 274 1.22 -8.02 -18.33
N VAL A 275 0.54 -6.92 -18.03
CA VAL A 275 0.16 -6.57 -16.66
C VAL A 275 -1.02 -7.43 -16.22
N GLN A 276 -2.06 -7.53 -17.02
CA GLN A 276 -3.26 -8.34 -16.72
C GLN A 276 -2.89 -9.81 -16.46
N ARG A 277 -2.00 -10.38 -17.27
CA ARG A 277 -1.58 -11.79 -17.13
C ARG A 277 -0.88 -12.10 -15.81
N ARG A 278 -0.32 -11.13 -15.12
CA ARG A 278 0.40 -11.31 -13.84
C ARG A 278 -0.32 -10.65 -12.65
N THR A 279 -1.59 -10.26 -12.83
CA THR A 279 -2.39 -9.59 -11.82
C THR A 279 -3.51 -10.48 -11.32
N VAL A 280 -3.60 -10.64 -10.00
CA VAL A 280 -4.73 -11.21 -9.28
C VAL A 280 -5.74 -10.10 -9.05
N GLU A 281 -6.94 -10.22 -9.61
CA GLU A 281 -8.01 -9.24 -9.40
C GLU A 281 -8.99 -9.77 -8.35
N VAL A 282 -9.16 -9.03 -7.27
CA VAL A 282 -10.04 -9.39 -6.15
C VAL A 282 -11.26 -8.47 -6.16
N ASP A 283 -12.45 -9.05 -6.27
CA ASP A 283 -13.70 -8.30 -6.15
C ASP A 283 -13.94 -7.90 -4.69
N THR A 284 -13.81 -6.60 -4.42
CA THR A 284 -14.06 -5.99 -3.11
C THR A 284 -15.21 -4.98 -3.15
N SER A 285 -16.13 -5.10 -4.13
CA SER A 285 -17.23 -4.16 -4.36
C SER A 285 -18.19 -4.03 -3.18
N GLU A 286 -18.28 -5.05 -2.34
CA GLU A 286 -19.16 -5.07 -1.17
C GLU A 286 -18.69 -4.26 0.04
N ILE A 287 -17.46 -3.75 0.04
CA ILE A 287 -16.90 -2.95 1.15
C ILE A 287 -16.37 -1.61 0.65
N GLY A 288 -16.70 -0.53 1.36
CA GLY A 288 -16.19 0.82 1.05
C GLY A 288 -14.72 0.99 1.46
N ILE A 289 -13.96 1.88 0.79
CA ILE A 289 -12.52 2.10 1.07
C ILE A 289 -12.28 2.53 2.52
N VAL A 290 -13.15 3.37 3.06
CA VAL A 290 -13.04 3.94 4.43
C VAL A 290 -14.09 3.39 5.40
N GLU A 291 -14.74 2.29 5.08
CA GLU A 291 -15.73 1.59 5.92
C GLU A 291 -15.02 0.80 7.04
N PHE A 292 -14.23 1.50 7.85
CA PHE A 292 -13.41 0.87 8.91
C PHE A 292 -14.22 0.23 10.03
N ASP A 293 -15.53 0.46 10.09
CA ASP A 293 -16.49 -0.16 11.00
C ASP A 293 -17.21 -1.38 10.40
N ALA A 294 -16.80 -1.84 9.20
CA ALA A 294 -17.36 -3.03 8.58
C ALA A 294 -17.38 -4.23 9.55
N PRO A 295 -18.48 -4.98 9.62
CA PRO A 295 -18.61 -6.12 10.53
C PRO A 295 -17.64 -7.25 10.19
N PRO A 296 -17.27 -8.10 11.17
CA PRO A 296 -16.31 -9.18 10.98
C PRO A 296 -16.66 -10.12 9.81
N GLU A 297 -17.93 -10.44 9.66
CA GLU A 297 -18.42 -11.35 8.61
C GLU A 297 -18.15 -10.80 7.20
N LYS A 298 -18.33 -9.48 7.03
CA LYS A 298 -18.07 -8.78 5.77
C LYS A 298 -16.58 -8.77 5.46
N ARG A 299 -15.74 -8.55 6.48
CA ARG A 299 -14.28 -8.60 6.35
C ARG A 299 -13.78 -10.01 5.98
N GLU A 300 -14.35 -11.04 6.62
CA GLU A 300 -14.02 -12.44 6.32
C GLU A 300 -14.43 -12.81 4.88
N ALA A 301 -15.60 -12.37 4.43
CA ALA A 301 -16.05 -12.59 3.05
C ALA A 301 -15.06 -11.97 2.03
N VAL A 302 -14.59 -10.75 2.27
CA VAL A 302 -13.60 -10.09 1.41
C VAL A 302 -12.26 -10.84 1.42
N ARG A 303 -11.82 -11.33 2.57
CA ARG A 303 -10.61 -12.17 2.67
C ARG A 303 -10.75 -13.45 1.85
N ALA A 304 -11.87 -14.16 2.00
CA ALA A 304 -12.15 -15.38 1.24
C ALA A 304 -12.18 -15.14 -0.28
N LYS A 305 -12.72 -13.99 -0.73
CA LYS A 305 -12.65 -13.60 -2.16
C LYS A 305 -11.20 -13.42 -2.62
N GLY A 306 -10.32 -12.85 -1.79
CA GLY A 306 -8.88 -12.76 -2.09
C GLY A 306 -8.24 -14.13 -2.29
N GLU A 307 -8.55 -15.09 -1.41
CA GLU A 307 -8.07 -16.47 -1.54
C GLU A 307 -8.56 -17.13 -2.83
N ALA A 308 -9.86 -17.01 -3.13
CA ALA A 308 -10.45 -17.58 -4.33
C ALA A 308 -9.88 -16.96 -5.62
N ALA A 309 -9.67 -15.65 -5.64
CA ALA A 309 -9.08 -14.95 -6.78
C ALA A 309 -7.64 -15.42 -7.04
N ALA A 310 -6.82 -15.57 -6.00
CA ALA A 310 -5.45 -16.07 -6.14
C ALA A 310 -5.43 -17.55 -6.59
N GLU A 311 -6.35 -18.39 -6.13
CA GLU A 311 -6.48 -19.78 -6.59
C GLU A 311 -6.86 -19.84 -8.06
N SER A 312 -7.84 -19.04 -8.50
CA SER A 312 -8.26 -18.95 -9.90
C SER A 312 -7.12 -18.45 -10.80
N PHE A 313 -6.39 -17.42 -10.36
CA PHE A 313 -5.22 -16.92 -11.06
C PHE A 313 -4.17 -18.00 -11.27
N LEU A 314 -3.80 -18.73 -10.21
CA LEU A 314 -2.78 -19.79 -10.28
C LEU A 314 -3.21 -20.99 -11.14
N ALA A 315 -4.51 -21.27 -11.27
CA ALA A 315 -5.00 -22.33 -12.14
C ALA A 315 -4.69 -22.06 -13.62
N SER A 316 -4.56 -20.80 -14.02
CA SER A 316 -4.23 -20.39 -15.39
C SER A 316 -2.80 -19.90 -15.58
N TRP A 317 -2.05 -19.74 -14.48
CA TRP A 317 -0.71 -19.18 -14.52
C TRP A 317 0.33 -20.16 -15.06
N ASP A 318 1.06 -19.75 -16.10
CA ASP A 318 2.20 -20.48 -16.63
C ASP A 318 3.37 -19.54 -16.91
N TRP A 319 4.47 -19.71 -16.18
CA TRP A 319 5.66 -18.86 -16.25
C TRP A 319 6.35 -18.90 -17.63
N GLU A 320 6.44 -20.07 -18.24
CA GLU A 320 7.08 -20.20 -19.55
C GLU A 320 6.24 -19.54 -20.65
N SER A 321 4.93 -19.65 -20.57
CA SER A 321 4.02 -18.94 -21.47
C SER A 321 4.10 -17.43 -21.28
N TYR A 322 4.16 -16.95 -20.03
CA TYR A 322 4.34 -15.52 -19.73
C TYR A 322 5.64 -14.97 -20.35
N LYS A 323 6.79 -15.63 -20.14
CA LYS A 323 8.10 -15.22 -20.70
C LYS A 323 8.16 -15.19 -22.23
N ARG A 324 7.33 -15.99 -22.91
CA ARG A 324 7.25 -15.96 -24.38
C ARG A 324 6.41 -14.81 -24.91
N ALA A 325 5.40 -14.39 -24.15
CA ALA A 325 4.44 -13.37 -24.56
C ALA A 325 4.82 -11.98 -24.10
N CYS A 326 5.58 -11.91 -23.00
CA CYS A 326 5.98 -10.72 -22.29
C CYS A 326 7.48 -10.67 -22.02
#